data_80db9d28cfefd784fe7d03ba7dec9d45
#
_entry.id   80db9d28cfefd784fe7d03ba7dec9d45
#
_cell.length_a   1.000
_cell.length_b   1.000
_cell.length_c   1.000
_cell.angle_alpha   90.00
_cell.angle_beta   90.00
_cell.angle_gamma   90.00
#
_symmetry.space_group_name_H-M   'P 1'
#
loop_
_entity.id
_entity.type
_entity.pdbx_description
1 polymer ?
#
loop_
_entity_poly.entity_id
_entity_poly.type
_entity_poly.pdbx_seq_one_letter_code
_entity_poly.pdbx_strand_id
1 'polypeptide(L)'
;MTDSTPQPDLKAGVPLDRIADGAMLAGQIDGEDALLLRRGDAVYAIGAQCTHYHAALADGLLDGHVLHCPMHHAQFDIRSGAALCAPALDDLPCWRVEQRGGQVFARERIVAAPRSRRDAAPGAPDDVVIVGGGAAGLAAADTLRREGYEGRLAILSADADPPCDRPNLSKDFLAGTAEADWMPLRPDDWYTERRIELLLDTRVDAIDVAARQLRLAGGATRPFGALLLATGAEPVQLEVPGAAPGQVRSLRSFADSRAIAAQAGSARSALVIGSSFIGLEVAASLRARGLAVHVVAPDAVPMRRSLGPELGAFVRDLHASHGVVFHLGTTVEQVDGERVRLADGTVIEADLIVAGVGVRPALALAEQAGLAVDRGVSVDAWLQTSAPGIFAAGDIARWPDPHSGERIRVEHWALAQRQGQVAALNMLGRRRAFDIAPFFWSQHYDVTIQYVGHAERWDAIEIDGSIEARDCSVRYRLGGRLLAVATIGRDLASLRAERALEGAVAP
;
A
#
# COMPACT_ATOMS: atom_id res chain seq x y z
N MET A 1 -26.76 -10.87 -16.33
CA MET A 1 -26.48 -10.47 -17.72
C MET A 1 -26.63 -8.95 -17.75
N THR A 2 -25.53 -8.24 -17.58
CA THR A 2 -25.52 -6.78 -17.73
C THR A 2 -25.64 -6.47 -19.20
N ASP A 3 -26.67 -5.72 -19.55
CA ASP A 3 -26.96 -5.21 -20.90
C ASP A 3 -25.81 -4.24 -21.27
N SER A 4 -24.73 -4.78 -21.84
CA SER A 4 -23.58 -3.98 -22.25
C SER A 4 -23.92 -3.29 -23.58
N THR A 5 -24.49 -2.10 -23.50
CA THR A 5 -24.51 -1.20 -24.65
C THR A 5 -23.08 -1.09 -25.18
N PRO A 6 -22.84 -1.34 -26.48
CA PRO A 6 -21.48 -1.28 -27.02
C PRO A 6 -20.89 0.10 -26.77
N GLN A 7 -19.67 0.10 -26.21
CA GLN A 7 -18.95 1.34 -25.92
C GLN A 7 -18.68 2.10 -27.23
N PRO A 8 -18.82 3.43 -27.27
CA PRO A 8 -18.59 4.21 -28.46
C PRO A 8 -17.16 4.13 -28.95
N ASP A 9 -16.96 4.05 -30.28
CA ASP A 9 -15.66 4.29 -30.90
C ASP A 9 -15.35 5.78 -30.85
N LEU A 10 -14.37 6.13 -30.04
CA LEU A 10 -13.96 7.53 -29.80
C LEU A 10 -13.21 8.15 -30.99
N LYS A 11 -12.74 7.33 -31.95
CA LYS A 11 -12.16 7.81 -33.22
C LYS A 11 -13.22 8.20 -34.21
N ALA A 12 -14.39 7.57 -34.18
CA ALA A 12 -15.52 7.89 -35.07
C ALA A 12 -16.17 9.24 -34.71
N GLY A 13 -15.95 9.74 -33.52
CA GLY A 13 -16.43 11.02 -33.00
C GLY A 13 -17.65 10.88 -32.08
N VAL A 14 -17.64 11.70 -31.03
CA VAL A 14 -18.68 11.75 -30.00
C VAL A 14 -19.17 13.21 -29.90
N PRO A 15 -20.49 13.48 -29.86
CA PRO A 15 -20.99 14.82 -29.61
C PRO A 15 -20.45 15.39 -28.29
N LEU A 16 -19.92 16.62 -28.29
CA LEU A 16 -19.33 17.28 -27.13
C LEU A 16 -20.34 17.45 -25.99
N ASP A 17 -21.62 17.63 -26.32
CA ASP A 17 -22.72 17.77 -25.33
C ASP A 17 -23.00 16.48 -24.56
N ARG A 18 -22.53 15.33 -25.04
CA ARG A 18 -22.56 14.07 -24.27
C ARG A 18 -21.58 14.03 -23.13
N ILE A 19 -20.61 14.95 -23.08
CA ILE A 19 -19.59 15.01 -22.03
C ILE A 19 -19.80 16.33 -21.28
N ALA A 20 -20.53 16.30 -20.16
CA ALA A 20 -20.69 17.46 -19.31
C ALA A 20 -19.32 17.91 -18.73
N ASP A 21 -19.20 19.19 -18.33
CA ASP A 21 -18.00 19.64 -17.64
C ASP A 21 -17.81 18.86 -16.33
N GLY A 22 -16.60 18.36 -16.11
CA GLY A 22 -16.28 17.49 -14.98
C GLY A 22 -16.72 16.03 -15.13
N ALA A 23 -17.33 15.67 -16.28
CA ALA A 23 -17.74 14.28 -16.55
C ALA A 23 -16.68 13.48 -17.33
N MET A 24 -16.87 12.17 -17.26
CA MET A 24 -16.08 11.17 -17.98
C MET A 24 -17.00 10.35 -18.88
N LEU A 25 -16.53 10.01 -20.09
CA LEU A 25 -17.20 9.13 -21.01
C LEU A 25 -16.27 7.98 -21.39
N ALA A 26 -16.66 6.76 -21.05
CA ALA A 26 -15.95 5.56 -21.47
C ALA A 26 -16.23 5.21 -22.94
N GLY A 27 -15.22 4.71 -23.64
CA GLY A 27 -15.28 4.28 -25.02
C GLY A 27 -14.04 3.49 -25.40
N GLN A 28 -13.85 3.27 -26.70
CA GLN A 28 -12.70 2.55 -27.22
C GLN A 28 -11.94 3.35 -28.28
N ILE A 29 -10.63 3.14 -28.35
CA ILE A 29 -9.72 3.68 -29.37
C ILE A 29 -8.89 2.51 -29.90
N ASP A 30 -9.10 2.10 -31.16
CA ASP A 30 -8.41 0.96 -31.78
C ASP A 30 -8.49 -0.35 -30.95
N GLY A 31 -9.61 -0.55 -30.23
CA GLY A 31 -9.82 -1.72 -29.36
C GLY A 31 -9.24 -1.59 -27.95
N GLU A 32 -8.56 -0.50 -27.62
CA GLU A 32 -8.12 -0.20 -26.25
C GLU A 32 -9.23 0.60 -25.52
N ASP A 33 -9.52 0.23 -24.26
CA ASP A 33 -10.46 0.97 -23.40
C ASP A 33 -9.88 2.34 -23.05
N ALA A 34 -10.66 3.38 -23.27
CA ALA A 34 -10.26 4.76 -23.07
C ALA A 34 -11.38 5.63 -22.46
N LEU A 35 -10.97 6.73 -21.83
CA LEU A 35 -11.87 7.75 -21.28
C LEU A 35 -11.67 9.07 -22.01
N LEU A 36 -12.77 9.72 -22.37
CA LEU A 36 -12.81 11.16 -22.65
C LEU A 36 -13.22 11.89 -21.37
N LEU A 37 -12.46 12.92 -20.99
CA LEU A 37 -12.70 13.72 -19.79
C LEU A 37 -12.77 15.18 -20.18
N ARG A 38 -13.82 15.88 -19.74
CA ARG A 38 -13.99 17.31 -20.06
C ARG A 38 -13.66 18.18 -18.84
N ARG A 39 -12.92 19.27 -19.11
CA ARG A 39 -12.68 20.36 -18.15
C ARG A 39 -12.78 21.69 -18.88
N GLY A 40 -13.87 22.42 -18.60
CA GLY A 40 -14.20 23.63 -19.34
C GLY A 40 -14.36 23.35 -20.85
N ASP A 41 -13.58 24.06 -21.66
CA ASP A 41 -13.54 23.88 -23.11
C ASP A 41 -12.60 22.76 -23.58
N ALA A 42 -11.75 22.23 -22.69
CA ALA A 42 -10.78 21.21 -23.02
C ALA A 42 -11.33 19.79 -22.79
N VAL A 43 -11.01 18.89 -23.71
CA VAL A 43 -11.27 17.45 -23.57
C VAL A 43 -9.95 16.70 -23.68
N TYR A 44 -9.76 15.72 -22.84
CA TYR A 44 -8.58 14.85 -22.74
C TYR A 44 -8.99 13.42 -23.01
N ALA A 45 -8.08 12.62 -23.58
CA ALA A 45 -8.29 11.20 -23.83
C ALA A 45 -7.15 10.41 -23.18
N ILE A 46 -7.49 9.52 -22.24
CA ILE A 46 -6.53 8.68 -21.51
C ILE A 46 -7.05 7.24 -21.41
N GLY A 47 -6.17 6.30 -21.01
CA GLY A 47 -6.57 4.91 -20.73
C GLY A 47 -7.65 4.81 -19.65
N ALA A 48 -8.56 3.88 -19.81
CA ALA A 48 -9.72 3.71 -18.93
C ALA A 48 -9.41 2.86 -17.68
N GLN A 49 -8.26 2.17 -17.63
CA GLN A 49 -7.91 1.22 -16.57
C GLN A 49 -6.71 1.73 -15.79
N CYS A 50 -6.81 1.66 -14.45
CA CYS A 50 -5.72 1.99 -13.55
C CYS A 50 -4.52 1.05 -13.78
N THR A 51 -3.31 1.60 -13.86
CA THR A 51 -2.08 0.82 -14.10
C THR A 51 -1.62 0.00 -12.89
N HIS A 52 -2.32 0.09 -11.74
CA HIS A 52 -2.05 -0.73 -10.56
C HIS A 52 -2.74 -2.11 -10.67
N TYR A 53 -4.06 -2.19 -10.52
CA TYR A 53 -4.85 -3.43 -10.57
C TYR A 53 -6.01 -3.35 -11.57
N HIS A 54 -5.86 -2.58 -12.63
CA HIS A 54 -6.80 -2.46 -13.75
C HIS A 54 -8.24 -2.08 -13.37
N ALA A 55 -8.41 -1.37 -12.22
CA ALA A 55 -9.72 -0.83 -11.85
C ALA A 55 -10.23 0.16 -12.89
N ALA A 56 -11.54 0.14 -13.12
CA ALA A 56 -12.20 1.08 -14.03
C ALA A 56 -12.10 2.52 -13.51
N LEU A 57 -11.36 3.38 -14.20
CA LEU A 57 -11.15 4.77 -13.80
C LEU A 57 -12.41 5.63 -14.03
N ALA A 58 -13.36 5.15 -14.82
CA ALA A 58 -14.66 5.81 -15.01
C ALA A 58 -15.47 5.92 -13.70
N ASP A 59 -15.26 5.00 -12.77
CA ASP A 59 -15.91 4.97 -11.45
C ASP A 59 -15.17 5.84 -10.42
N GLY A 60 -14.07 6.49 -10.82
CA GLY A 60 -13.22 7.29 -9.97
C GLY A 60 -13.70 8.72 -9.77
N LEU A 61 -12.88 9.52 -9.10
CA LEU A 61 -13.14 10.93 -8.83
C LEU A 61 -12.26 11.83 -9.70
N LEU A 62 -12.86 12.67 -10.50
CA LEU A 62 -12.15 13.73 -11.24
C LEU A 62 -12.15 15.03 -10.42
N ASP A 63 -10.99 15.39 -9.87
CA ASP A 63 -10.77 16.63 -9.13
C ASP A 63 -9.76 17.53 -9.86
N GLY A 64 -10.22 18.66 -10.38
CA GLY A 64 -9.39 19.49 -11.24
C GLY A 64 -8.90 18.72 -12.47
N HIS A 65 -7.60 18.60 -12.62
CA HIS A 65 -6.96 17.80 -13.68
C HIS A 65 -6.39 16.47 -13.15
N VAL A 66 -6.79 16.06 -11.95
CA VAL A 66 -6.36 14.81 -11.32
C VAL A 66 -7.52 13.81 -11.29
N LEU A 67 -7.30 12.64 -11.87
CA LEU A 67 -8.21 11.50 -11.79
C LEU A 67 -7.75 10.55 -10.70
N HIS A 68 -8.61 10.31 -9.72
CA HIS A 68 -8.36 9.41 -8.60
C HIS A 68 -9.00 8.04 -8.87
N CYS A 69 -8.21 6.98 -8.76
CA CYS A 69 -8.68 5.60 -8.88
C CYS A 69 -9.59 5.22 -7.71
N PRO A 70 -10.77 4.60 -7.94
CA PRO A 70 -11.71 4.26 -6.88
C PRO A 70 -11.19 3.17 -5.95
N MET A 71 -10.34 2.25 -6.46
CA MET A 71 -9.96 1.06 -5.72
C MET A 71 -8.87 1.33 -4.68
N HIS A 72 -7.76 1.98 -5.06
CA HIS A 72 -6.62 2.20 -4.15
C HIS A 72 -6.08 3.63 -4.17
N HIS A 73 -6.88 4.60 -4.63
CA HIS A 73 -6.60 6.04 -4.58
C HIS A 73 -5.32 6.48 -5.33
N ALA A 74 -4.88 5.71 -6.34
CA ALA A 74 -3.85 6.18 -7.27
C ALA A 74 -4.33 7.42 -8.01
N GLN A 75 -3.39 8.34 -8.33
CA GLN A 75 -3.73 9.62 -8.94
C GLN A 75 -3.04 9.77 -10.29
N PHE A 76 -3.77 10.26 -11.28
CA PHE A 76 -3.27 10.47 -12.64
C PHE A 76 -3.59 11.88 -13.14
N ASP A 77 -2.63 12.54 -13.78
CA ASP A 77 -2.86 13.79 -14.50
C ASP A 77 -3.54 13.50 -15.84
N ILE A 78 -4.77 13.96 -16.02
CA ILE A 78 -5.55 13.72 -17.26
C ILE A 78 -4.97 14.38 -18.50
N ARG A 79 -4.07 15.36 -18.35
CA ARG A 79 -3.41 16.08 -19.46
C ARG A 79 -2.27 15.29 -20.08
N SER A 80 -1.62 14.44 -19.31
CA SER A 80 -0.40 13.73 -19.68
C SER A 80 -0.45 12.22 -19.43
N GLY A 81 -1.47 11.71 -18.70
CA GLY A 81 -1.55 10.34 -18.22
C GLY A 81 -0.60 10.03 -17.07
N ALA A 82 0.21 10.99 -16.63
CA ALA A 82 1.23 10.75 -15.64
C ALA A 82 0.64 10.23 -14.31
N ALA A 83 1.18 9.13 -13.80
CA ALA A 83 0.93 8.69 -12.44
C ALA A 83 1.57 9.67 -11.46
N LEU A 84 0.74 10.35 -10.67
CA LEU A 84 1.15 11.40 -9.73
C LEU A 84 1.39 10.86 -8.33
N CYS A 85 0.61 9.84 -7.93
CA CYS A 85 0.63 9.30 -6.59
C CYS A 85 0.42 7.78 -6.61
N ALA A 86 1.25 7.07 -5.85
CA ALA A 86 1.12 5.63 -5.68
C ALA A 86 -0.27 5.22 -5.13
N PRO A 87 -0.71 3.95 -5.38
CA PRO A 87 0.12 2.79 -5.72
C PRO A 87 0.38 2.56 -7.20
N ALA A 88 -0.23 3.32 -8.13
CA ALA A 88 0.15 3.25 -9.53
C ALA A 88 1.53 3.90 -9.75
N LEU A 89 2.43 3.15 -10.37
CA LEU A 89 3.79 3.61 -10.69
C LEU A 89 4.00 3.86 -12.20
N ASP A 90 3.06 3.43 -13.04
CA ASP A 90 3.13 3.59 -14.49
C ASP A 90 2.10 4.60 -14.99
N ASP A 91 2.48 5.35 -16.03
CA ASP A 91 1.63 6.36 -16.66
C ASP A 91 0.54 5.69 -17.52
N LEU A 92 -0.62 6.33 -17.62
CA LEU A 92 -1.70 5.93 -18.52
C LEU A 92 -1.34 6.29 -19.98
N PRO A 93 -1.78 5.50 -20.97
CA PRO A 93 -1.74 5.91 -22.34
C PRO A 93 -2.61 7.16 -22.55
N CYS A 94 -2.19 8.03 -23.47
CA CYS A 94 -2.90 9.25 -23.85
C CYS A 94 -3.04 9.36 -25.36
N TRP A 95 -4.12 10.02 -25.82
CA TRP A 95 -4.34 10.30 -27.21
C TRP A 95 -4.58 11.79 -27.45
N ARG A 96 -4.17 12.27 -28.61
CA ARG A 96 -4.51 13.61 -29.04
C ARG A 96 -6.03 13.71 -29.26
N VAL A 97 -6.61 14.81 -28.83
CA VAL A 97 -8.02 15.09 -29.01
C VAL A 97 -8.20 16.22 -30.02
N GLU A 98 -9.11 16.02 -30.98
CA GLU A 98 -9.56 17.04 -31.95
C GLU A 98 -11.03 17.37 -31.67
N GLN A 99 -11.32 18.65 -31.54
CA GLN A 99 -12.71 19.14 -31.49
C GLN A 99 -13.06 19.83 -32.79
N ARG A 100 -14.10 19.34 -33.49
CA ARG A 100 -14.53 19.89 -34.78
C ARG A 100 -16.04 19.73 -34.96
N GLY A 101 -16.73 20.83 -35.31
CA GLY A 101 -18.14 20.81 -35.61
C GLY A 101 -19.05 20.31 -34.48
N GLY A 102 -18.69 20.60 -33.22
CA GLY A 102 -19.41 20.11 -32.03
C GLY A 102 -19.17 18.62 -31.70
N GLN A 103 -18.24 17.99 -32.38
CA GLN A 103 -17.80 16.61 -32.15
C GLN A 103 -16.40 16.58 -31.56
N VAL A 104 -16.13 15.54 -30.75
CA VAL A 104 -14.83 15.23 -30.14
C VAL A 104 -14.32 13.92 -30.72
N PHE A 105 -13.09 13.92 -31.20
CA PHE A 105 -12.42 12.76 -31.79
C PHE A 105 -11.12 12.46 -31.06
N ALA A 106 -10.94 11.23 -30.65
CA ALA A 106 -9.60 10.75 -30.28
C ALA A 106 -8.80 10.43 -31.55
N ARG A 107 -7.55 10.81 -31.57
CA ARG A 107 -6.66 10.65 -32.73
C ARG A 107 -5.50 9.70 -32.41
N GLU A 108 -4.30 10.03 -32.85
CA GLU A 108 -3.11 9.24 -32.59
C GLU A 108 -2.72 9.21 -31.10
N ARG A 109 -2.11 8.12 -30.69
CA ARG A 109 -1.52 7.97 -29.37
C ARG A 109 -0.38 8.95 -29.20
N ILE A 110 -0.37 9.65 -28.07
CA ILE A 110 0.75 10.53 -27.71
C ILE A 110 1.85 9.62 -27.13
N VAL A 111 2.95 9.55 -27.85
CA VAL A 111 4.18 8.97 -27.28
C VAL A 111 4.71 10.03 -26.31
N ALA A 112 4.59 9.75 -25.02
CA ALA A 112 5.14 10.66 -24.01
C ALA A 112 6.61 10.91 -24.33
N ALA A 113 6.97 12.16 -24.61
CA ALA A 113 8.39 12.51 -24.62
C ALA A 113 8.97 12.12 -23.24
N PRO A 114 10.20 11.58 -23.19
CA PRO A 114 10.89 11.40 -21.93
C PRO A 114 10.69 12.69 -21.14
N ARG A 115 10.25 12.61 -19.89
CA ARG A 115 10.04 13.81 -19.05
C ARG A 115 11.32 14.64 -19.20
N SER A 116 11.19 15.85 -19.74
CA SER A 116 12.34 16.71 -19.94
C SER A 116 13.10 16.77 -18.63
N ARG A 117 14.40 16.49 -18.71
CA ARG A 117 15.32 16.72 -17.58
C ARG A 117 14.90 18.03 -16.92
N ARG A 118 14.22 17.96 -15.80
CA ARG A 118 14.23 19.07 -14.88
C ARG A 118 15.64 19.04 -14.34
N ASP A 119 16.43 20.05 -14.68
CA ASP A 119 17.80 20.15 -14.20
C ASP A 119 17.83 19.76 -12.73
N ALA A 120 18.66 18.78 -12.39
CA ALA A 120 18.86 18.39 -11.00
C ALA A 120 19.14 19.68 -10.23
N ALA A 121 18.42 19.89 -9.13
CA ALA A 121 18.62 21.11 -8.34
C ALA A 121 20.11 21.21 -7.99
N PRO A 122 20.74 22.40 -8.02
CA PRO A 122 22.10 22.57 -7.57
C PRO A 122 22.26 21.93 -6.19
N GLY A 123 23.16 20.95 -6.05
CA GLY A 123 23.37 20.20 -4.80
C GLY A 123 22.68 18.83 -4.72
N ALA A 124 22.10 18.31 -5.81
CA ALA A 124 21.67 16.91 -5.85
C ALA A 124 22.84 15.96 -5.54
N PRO A 125 22.64 14.89 -4.74
CA PRO A 125 23.71 13.97 -4.36
C PRO A 125 24.22 13.18 -5.59
N ASP A 126 25.53 12.88 -5.65
CA ASP A 126 26.10 12.04 -6.71
C ASP A 126 25.76 10.55 -6.54
N ASP A 127 25.40 10.13 -5.33
CA ASP A 127 25.11 8.75 -4.96
C ASP A 127 23.94 8.69 -3.98
N VAL A 128 22.88 7.98 -4.35
CA VAL A 128 21.74 7.71 -3.48
C VAL A 128 21.71 6.22 -3.15
N VAL A 129 21.65 5.92 -1.87
CA VAL A 129 21.49 4.55 -1.38
C VAL A 129 20.16 4.43 -0.64
N ILE A 130 19.41 3.39 -0.97
CA ILE A 130 18.14 3.03 -0.33
C ILE A 130 18.35 1.72 0.42
N VAL A 131 18.09 1.70 1.72
CA VAL A 131 18.15 0.50 2.55
C VAL A 131 16.74 -0.03 2.78
N GLY A 132 16.41 -1.11 2.09
CA GLY A 132 15.12 -1.78 2.09
C GLY A 132 14.44 -1.79 0.72
N GLY A 133 14.20 -3.00 0.18
CA GLY A 133 13.57 -3.26 -1.12
C GLY A 133 12.03 -3.36 -1.04
N GLY A 134 11.38 -2.72 -0.05
CA GLY A 134 9.93 -2.72 0.07
C GLY A 134 9.22 -1.62 -0.73
N ALA A 135 7.96 -1.36 -0.39
CA ALA A 135 7.10 -0.36 -1.04
C ALA A 135 7.75 1.01 -1.15
N ALA A 136 8.27 1.55 -0.03
CA ALA A 136 8.87 2.87 0.01
C ALA A 136 10.18 2.93 -0.80
N GLY A 137 11.02 1.89 -0.69
CA GLY A 137 12.31 1.85 -1.38
C GLY A 137 12.17 1.82 -2.89
N LEU A 138 11.31 0.95 -3.42
CA LEU A 138 11.07 0.88 -4.87
C LEU A 138 10.42 2.16 -5.40
N ALA A 139 9.40 2.68 -4.71
CA ALA A 139 8.72 3.91 -5.11
C ALA A 139 9.68 5.12 -5.11
N ALA A 140 10.62 5.16 -4.16
CA ALA A 140 11.66 6.19 -4.14
C ALA A 140 12.61 6.06 -5.33
N ALA A 141 13.10 4.85 -5.62
CA ALA A 141 14.00 4.60 -6.75
C ALA A 141 13.36 4.94 -8.10
N ASP A 142 12.08 4.51 -8.29
CA ASP A 142 11.32 4.86 -9.49
C ASP A 142 11.16 6.38 -9.63
N THR A 143 10.78 7.06 -8.55
CA THR A 143 10.59 8.51 -8.54
C THR A 143 11.89 9.25 -8.84
N LEU A 144 13.02 8.86 -8.26
CA LEU A 144 14.33 9.46 -8.58
C LEU A 144 14.60 9.39 -10.08
N ARG A 145 14.39 8.24 -10.71
CA ARG A 145 14.63 8.08 -12.17
C ARG A 145 13.63 8.85 -13.01
N ARG A 146 12.36 8.86 -12.62
CA ARG A 146 11.30 9.64 -13.30
C ARG A 146 11.52 11.15 -13.22
N GLU A 147 12.13 11.64 -12.14
CA GLU A 147 12.50 13.06 -11.96
C GLU A 147 13.85 13.42 -12.61
N GLY A 148 14.46 12.50 -13.35
CA GLY A 148 15.69 12.74 -14.13
C GLY A 148 16.99 12.64 -13.33
N TYR A 149 16.97 12.01 -12.14
CA TYR A 149 18.20 11.77 -11.39
C TYR A 149 19.10 10.78 -12.14
N GLU A 150 20.32 11.19 -12.46
CA GLU A 150 21.30 10.39 -13.22
C GLU A 150 22.47 9.86 -12.37
N GLY A 151 22.59 10.30 -11.11
CA GLY A 151 23.60 9.82 -10.18
C GLY A 151 23.50 8.33 -9.92
N ARG A 152 24.46 7.77 -9.20
CA ARG A 152 24.42 6.35 -8.78
C ARG A 152 23.22 6.13 -7.86
N LEU A 153 22.49 5.04 -8.09
CA LEU A 153 21.33 4.68 -7.33
C LEU A 153 21.34 3.19 -7.03
N ALA A 154 21.30 2.85 -5.74
CA ALA A 154 21.26 1.47 -5.30
C ALA A 154 20.13 1.23 -4.31
N ILE A 155 19.52 0.05 -4.41
CA ILE A 155 18.62 -0.53 -3.40
C ILE A 155 19.34 -1.73 -2.78
N LEU A 156 19.53 -1.69 -1.47
CA LEU A 156 20.08 -2.77 -0.67
C LEU A 156 18.93 -3.46 0.07
N SER A 157 18.67 -4.72 -0.24
CA SER A 157 17.61 -5.51 0.39
C SER A 157 18.19 -6.72 1.12
N ALA A 158 17.77 -6.94 2.35
CA ALA A 158 18.10 -8.16 3.08
C ALA A 158 17.25 -9.36 2.63
N ASP A 159 16.18 -9.13 1.86
CA ASP A 159 15.38 -10.19 1.25
C ASP A 159 16.11 -10.77 0.04
N ALA A 160 15.97 -12.09 -0.18
CA ALA A 160 16.46 -12.79 -1.36
C ALA A 160 15.59 -12.55 -2.59
N ASP A 161 14.34 -12.15 -2.39
CA ASP A 161 13.39 -11.86 -3.45
C ASP A 161 13.43 -10.37 -3.83
N PRO A 162 13.19 -10.02 -5.11
CA PRO A 162 13.06 -8.63 -5.53
C PRO A 162 11.85 -7.95 -4.86
N PRO A 163 11.77 -6.62 -4.91
CA PRO A 163 10.59 -5.89 -4.45
C PRO A 163 9.31 -6.50 -4.99
N CYS A 164 8.41 -6.93 -4.10
CA CYS A 164 7.21 -7.68 -4.46
C CYS A 164 5.94 -7.02 -3.92
N ASP A 165 4.78 -7.41 -4.48
CA ASP A 165 3.45 -6.98 -4.06
C ASP A 165 3.05 -7.66 -2.74
N ARG A 166 3.46 -7.07 -1.62
CA ARG A 166 3.18 -7.61 -0.28
C ARG A 166 1.69 -7.71 0.06
N PRO A 167 0.81 -6.76 -0.34
CA PRO A 167 -0.63 -6.92 -0.14
C PRO A 167 -1.19 -8.23 -0.68
N ASN A 168 -0.66 -8.74 -1.78
CA ASN A 168 -1.10 -9.97 -2.39
C ASN A 168 -0.65 -11.24 -1.63
N LEU A 169 0.42 -11.12 -0.83
CA LEU A 169 1.00 -12.26 -0.09
C LEU A 169 0.08 -12.83 0.99
N SER A 170 -0.89 -12.07 1.50
CA SER A 170 -1.92 -12.52 2.44
C SER A 170 -3.25 -12.84 1.76
N LYS A 171 -3.39 -12.53 0.47
CA LYS A 171 -4.63 -12.62 -0.32
C LYS A 171 -4.51 -13.65 -1.46
N ASP A 172 -4.56 -13.21 -2.69
CA ASP A 172 -4.70 -14.08 -3.87
C ASP A 172 -3.52 -15.05 -4.04
N PHE A 173 -2.29 -14.63 -3.74
CA PHE A 173 -1.14 -15.55 -3.77
C PHE A 173 -1.28 -16.64 -2.70
N LEU A 174 -1.59 -16.26 -1.46
CA LEU A 174 -1.78 -17.24 -0.39
C LEU A 174 -3.03 -18.10 -0.64
N ALA A 175 -4.08 -17.55 -1.21
CA ALA A 175 -5.29 -18.29 -1.60
C ALA A 175 -5.03 -19.27 -2.77
N GLY A 176 -3.96 -19.08 -3.55
CA GLY A 176 -3.60 -19.91 -4.68
C GLY A 176 -4.28 -19.52 -5.99
N THR A 177 -4.78 -18.29 -6.08
CA THR A 177 -5.43 -17.71 -7.26
C THR A 177 -4.51 -16.76 -8.06
N ALA A 178 -3.37 -16.35 -7.47
CA ALA A 178 -2.35 -15.57 -8.16
C ALA A 178 -1.06 -16.38 -8.33
N GLU A 179 -0.43 -16.27 -9.49
CA GLU A 179 0.82 -16.93 -9.82
C GLU A 179 2.03 -16.25 -9.15
N ALA A 180 3.09 -17.02 -8.88
CA ALA A 180 4.30 -16.51 -8.25
C ALA A 180 4.99 -15.43 -9.09
N ASP A 181 4.94 -15.54 -10.41
CA ASP A 181 5.56 -14.63 -11.36
C ASP A 181 4.87 -13.24 -11.41
N TRP A 182 3.69 -13.12 -10.81
CA TRP A 182 2.99 -11.83 -10.69
C TRP A 182 3.43 -11.05 -9.45
N MET A 183 4.14 -11.68 -8.53
CA MET A 183 4.52 -11.03 -7.27
C MET A 183 5.61 -9.98 -7.40
N PRO A 184 6.66 -10.13 -8.24
CA PRO A 184 7.63 -9.06 -8.43
C PRO A 184 6.97 -7.79 -8.99
N LEU A 185 7.20 -6.65 -8.36
CA LEU A 185 6.65 -5.36 -8.79
C LEU A 185 7.25 -4.87 -10.11
N ARG A 186 8.45 -5.33 -10.42
CA ARG A 186 9.21 -4.99 -11.64
C ARG A 186 10.01 -6.21 -12.12
N PRO A 187 10.12 -6.42 -13.43
CA PRO A 187 11.01 -7.43 -13.97
C PRO A 187 12.49 -7.00 -13.83
N ASP A 188 13.41 -7.93 -13.91
CA ASP A 188 14.84 -7.68 -13.65
C ASP A 188 15.48 -6.68 -14.63
N ASP A 189 15.06 -6.69 -15.89
CA ASP A 189 15.53 -5.78 -16.92
C ASP A 189 15.12 -4.32 -16.61
N TRP A 190 14.00 -4.09 -15.96
CA TRP A 190 13.56 -2.76 -15.55
C TRP A 190 14.59 -2.03 -14.67
N TYR A 191 15.25 -2.74 -13.75
CA TYR A 191 16.30 -2.16 -12.90
C TYR A 191 17.52 -1.80 -13.72
N THR A 192 17.95 -2.71 -14.60
CA THR A 192 19.11 -2.51 -15.47
C THR A 192 18.91 -1.35 -16.44
N GLU A 193 17.77 -1.28 -17.13
CA GLU A 193 17.44 -0.19 -18.07
C GLU A 193 17.43 1.18 -17.39
N ARG A 194 16.99 1.22 -16.12
CA ARG A 194 16.96 2.45 -15.32
C ARG A 194 18.22 2.69 -14.53
N ARG A 195 19.26 1.88 -14.71
CA ARG A 195 20.52 2.00 -13.98
C ARG A 195 20.32 2.05 -12.45
N ILE A 196 19.44 1.18 -11.94
CA ILE A 196 19.20 0.97 -10.51
C ILE A 196 19.95 -0.30 -10.13
N GLU A 197 20.94 -0.18 -9.25
CA GLU A 197 21.65 -1.34 -8.70
C GLU A 197 20.79 -1.97 -7.60
N LEU A 198 20.18 -3.12 -7.89
CA LEU A 198 19.43 -3.90 -6.90
C LEU A 198 20.34 -4.97 -6.30
N LEU A 199 20.63 -4.85 -5.01
CA LEU A 199 21.45 -5.79 -4.24
C LEU A 199 20.55 -6.55 -3.28
N LEU A 200 20.18 -7.77 -3.64
CA LEU A 200 19.45 -8.73 -2.81
C LEU A 200 20.40 -9.44 -1.84
N ASP A 201 19.87 -10.13 -0.83
CA ASP A 201 20.63 -10.78 0.24
C ASP A 201 21.71 -9.87 0.86
N THR A 202 21.47 -8.56 0.82
CA THR A 202 22.44 -7.55 1.25
C THR A 202 21.94 -6.82 2.48
N ARG A 203 22.38 -7.29 3.64
CA ARG A 203 22.08 -6.68 4.94
C ARG A 203 23.05 -5.55 5.23
N VAL A 204 22.51 -4.43 5.69
CA VAL A 204 23.28 -3.32 6.25
C VAL A 204 23.35 -3.50 7.77
N ASP A 205 24.55 -3.53 8.34
CA ASP A 205 24.78 -3.76 9.77
C ASP A 205 24.98 -2.47 10.54
N ALA A 206 25.48 -1.41 9.90
CA ALA A 206 25.70 -0.13 10.57
C ALA A 206 25.71 1.05 9.57
N ILE A 207 25.46 2.23 10.11
CA ILE A 207 25.54 3.52 9.40
C ILE A 207 26.52 4.40 10.15
N ASP A 208 27.61 4.78 9.50
CA ASP A 208 28.47 5.88 9.98
C ASP A 208 27.95 7.19 9.38
N VAL A 209 27.26 7.97 10.20
CA VAL A 209 26.64 9.23 9.79
C VAL A 209 27.71 10.28 9.46
N ALA A 210 28.82 10.31 10.22
CA ALA A 210 29.86 11.30 10.05
C ALA A 210 30.72 11.02 8.80
N ALA A 211 31.10 9.77 8.58
CA ALA A 211 31.83 9.34 7.39
C ALA A 211 30.93 9.17 6.16
N ARG A 212 29.60 9.20 6.31
CA ARG A 212 28.60 8.93 5.26
C ARG A 212 28.83 7.58 4.59
N GLN A 213 28.98 6.54 5.39
CA GLN A 213 29.24 5.17 4.95
C GLN A 213 28.30 4.18 5.59
N LEU A 214 27.90 3.18 4.82
CA LEU A 214 27.23 1.96 5.31
C LEU A 214 28.27 0.87 5.49
N ARG A 215 28.10 0.06 6.55
CA ARG A 215 28.79 -1.22 6.70
C ARG A 215 27.81 -2.34 6.39
N LEU A 216 28.17 -3.19 5.43
CA LEU A 216 27.38 -4.33 5.01
C LEU A 216 27.75 -5.57 5.84
N ALA A 217 26.84 -6.54 5.90
CA ALA A 217 27.16 -7.86 6.44
C ALA A 217 28.35 -8.44 5.66
N GLY A 218 29.32 -8.99 6.41
CA GLY A 218 30.60 -9.42 5.83
C GLY A 218 31.70 -8.36 5.79
N GLY A 219 31.43 -7.12 6.26
CA GLY A 219 32.44 -6.09 6.53
C GLY A 219 32.75 -5.13 5.38
N ALA A 220 32.17 -5.32 4.20
CA ALA A 220 32.30 -4.35 3.10
C ALA A 220 31.65 -3.00 3.47
N THR A 221 32.21 -1.91 2.96
CA THR A 221 31.67 -0.57 3.16
C THR A 221 31.16 0.04 1.87
N ARG A 222 30.10 0.88 1.97
CA ARG A 222 29.53 1.61 0.85
C ARG A 222 29.30 3.07 1.21
N PRO A 223 29.88 4.03 0.48
CA PRO A 223 29.59 5.45 0.68
C PRO A 223 28.20 5.81 0.17
N PHE A 224 27.64 6.92 0.67
CA PHE A 224 26.40 7.51 0.17
C PHE A 224 26.46 9.05 0.16
N GLY A 225 25.89 9.66 -0.86
CA GLY A 225 25.61 11.09 -0.93
C GLY A 225 24.28 11.45 -0.26
N ALA A 226 23.24 10.66 -0.46
CA ALA A 226 22.01 10.68 0.33
C ALA A 226 21.58 9.25 0.66
N LEU A 227 20.89 9.08 1.79
CA LEU A 227 20.44 7.78 2.30
C LEU A 227 18.94 7.80 2.57
N LEU A 228 18.23 6.76 2.12
CA LEU A 228 16.85 6.47 2.54
C LEU A 228 16.81 5.22 3.41
N LEU A 229 16.31 5.34 4.63
CA LEU A 229 15.94 4.22 5.48
C LEU A 229 14.49 3.81 5.15
N ALA A 230 14.36 2.68 4.45
CA ALA A 230 13.09 2.06 4.07
C ALA A 230 13.00 0.62 4.61
N THR A 231 13.61 0.37 5.78
CA THR A 231 13.74 -0.96 6.40
C THR A 231 12.42 -1.51 6.92
N GLY A 232 11.39 -0.66 7.04
CA GLY A 232 10.03 -1.07 7.36
C GLY A 232 9.88 -1.58 8.80
N ALA A 233 9.17 -2.70 8.95
CA ALA A 233 8.89 -3.33 10.22
C ALA A 233 9.06 -4.84 10.12
N GLU A 234 9.35 -5.48 11.25
CA GLU A 234 9.53 -6.93 11.39
C GLU A 234 8.34 -7.54 12.17
N PRO A 235 7.90 -8.76 11.82
CA PRO A 235 6.87 -9.46 12.57
C PRO A 235 7.30 -9.68 14.03
N VAL A 236 6.37 -9.49 14.94
CA VAL A 236 6.56 -9.91 16.31
C VAL A 236 6.69 -11.43 16.34
N GLN A 237 7.86 -11.92 16.74
CA GLN A 237 8.08 -13.34 16.93
C GLN A 237 7.35 -13.79 18.18
N LEU A 238 6.41 -14.72 18.02
CA LEU A 238 5.66 -15.28 19.13
C LEU A 238 6.34 -16.57 19.60
N GLU A 239 6.94 -16.51 20.78
CA GLU A 239 7.45 -17.70 21.44
C GLU A 239 6.30 -18.40 22.19
N VAL A 240 5.94 -19.59 21.73
CA VAL A 240 4.88 -20.41 22.32
C VAL A 240 5.54 -21.62 22.99
N PRO A 241 5.29 -21.88 24.30
CA PRO A 241 5.83 -23.05 24.98
C PRO A 241 5.54 -24.35 24.25
N GLY A 242 6.57 -25.16 24.03
CA GLY A 242 6.47 -26.46 23.36
C GLY A 242 6.49 -26.41 21.84
N ALA A 243 6.36 -25.25 21.21
CA ALA A 243 6.47 -25.12 19.75
C ALA A 243 7.92 -25.38 19.29
N ALA A 244 8.06 -26.19 18.24
CA ALA A 244 9.34 -26.38 17.59
C ALA A 244 9.78 -25.11 16.82
N PRO A 245 11.11 -24.88 16.63
CA PRO A 245 11.58 -23.75 15.83
C PRO A 245 10.92 -23.72 14.42
N GLY A 246 10.33 -22.58 14.06
CA GLY A 246 9.65 -22.39 12.77
C GLY A 246 8.27 -23.03 12.66
N GLN A 247 7.74 -23.66 13.70
CA GLN A 247 6.40 -24.25 13.70
C GLN A 247 5.31 -23.15 13.71
N VAL A 248 5.51 -22.08 14.47
CA VAL A 248 4.67 -20.87 14.42
C VAL A 248 5.26 -19.95 13.36
N ARG A 249 4.57 -19.83 12.24
CA ARG A 249 5.02 -19.01 11.11
C ARG A 249 4.49 -17.59 11.22
N SER A 250 5.27 -16.64 10.78
CA SER A 250 4.82 -15.25 10.54
C SER A 250 4.76 -15.00 9.03
N LEU A 251 3.99 -13.98 8.63
CA LEU A 251 3.88 -13.55 7.23
C LEU A 251 4.38 -12.11 7.08
N ARG A 252 5.48 -11.93 6.34
CA ARG A 252 6.03 -10.62 5.99
C ARG A 252 6.66 -10.59 4.60
N SER A 253 7.44 -11.61 4.27
CA SER A 253 8.17 -11.74 3.00
C SER A 253 7.47 -12.64 2.00
N PHE A 254 7.91 -12.61 0.75
CA PHE A 254 7.45 -13.55 -0.26
C PHE A 254 7.86 -14.99 0.10
N ALA A 255 9.05 -15.16 0.66
CA ALA A 255 9.51 -16.46 1.16
C ALA A 255 8.58 -17.01 2.26
N ASP A 256 8.11 -16.17 3.18
CA ASP A 256 7.14 -16.60 4.21
C ASP A 256 5.84 -17.08 3.58
N SER A 257 5.29 -16.31 2.65
CA SER A 257 4.03 -16.67 1.98
C SER A 257 4.16 -17.97 1.19
N ARG A 258 5.28 -18.16 0.45
CA ARG A 258 5.58 -19.43 -0.23
C ARG A 258 5.63 -20.61 0.75
N ALA A 259 6.29 -20.43 1.88
CA ALA A 259 6.41 -21.48 2.89
C ALA A 259 5.05 -21.84 3.53
N ILE A 260 4.21 -20.83 3.81
CA ILE A 260 2.84 -21.05 4.32
C ILE A 260 1.99 -21.72 3.24
N ALA A 261 2.02 -21.25 1.99
CA ALA A 261 1.27 -21.83 0.88
C ALA A 261 1.66 -23.28 0.59
N ALA A 262 2.95 -23.61 0.64
CA ALA A 262 3.44 -24.97 0.48
C ALA A 262 2.93 -25.91 1.59
N GLN A 263 2.98 -25.50 2.84
CA GLN A 263 2.46 -26.28 3.97
C GLN A 263 0.93 -26.42 3.89
N ALA A 264 0.21 -25.34 3.52
CA ALA A 264 -1.23 -25.36 3.33
C ALA A 264 -1.68 -26.36 2.24
N GLY A 265 -0.83 -26.67 1.25
CA GLY A 265 -1.13 -27.66 0.22
C GLY A 265 -1.31 -29.09 0.73
N SER A 266 -0.75 -29.44 1.90
CA SER A 266 -0.90 -30.75 2.55
C SER A 266 -1.67 -30.71 3.88
N ALA A 267 -1.90 -29.51 4.43
CA ALA A 267 -2.62 -29.32 5.68
C ALA A 267 -4.14 -29.48 5.51
N ARG A 268 -4.81 -29.92 6.54
CA ARG A 268 -6.28 -30.01 6.64
C ARG A 268 -6.84 -28.94 7.56
N SER A 269 -6.02 -28.50 8.51
CA SER A 269 -6.40 -27.55 9.55
C SER A 269 -5.34 -26.49 9.75
N ALA A 270 -5.77 -25.29 10.13
CA ALA A 270 -4.88 -24.20 10.47
C ALA A 270 -5.37 -23.43 11.69
N LEU A 271 -4.41 -22.98 12.51
CA LEU A 271 -4.63 -22.01 13.57
C LEU A 271 -3.97 -20.69 13.21
N VAL A 272 -4.75 -19.63 13.20
CA VAL A 272 -4.27 -18.26 13.09
C VAL A 272 -4.28 -17.61 14.47
N ILE A 273 -3.11 -17.18 14.94
CA ILE A 273 -2.94 -16.49 16.22
C ILE A 273 -2.97 -14.99 15.94
N GLY A 274 -4.01 -14.32 16.42
CA GLY A 274 -4.26 -12.88 16.19
C GLY A 274 -5.38 -12.61 15.19
N SER A 275 -6.26 -11.68 15.56
CA SER A 275 -7.42 -11.23 14.76
C SER A 275 -7.21 -9.83 14.17
N SER A 276 -5.95 -9.54 13.76
CA SER A 276 -5.56 -8.34 13.03
C SER A 276 -5.95 -8.42 11.54
N PHE A 277 -5.75 -7.35 10.78
CA PHE A 277 -5.98 -7.35 9.33
C PHE A 277 -5.27 -8.51 8.63
N ILE A 278 -3.95 -8.63 8.80
CA ILE A 278 -3.14 -9.70 8.17
C ILE A 278 -3.59 -11.08 8.66
N GLY A 279 -3.84 -11.24 9.97
CA GLY A 279 -4.30 -12.53 10.51
C GLY A 279 -5.61 -12.99 9.89
N LEU A 280 -6.57 -12.09 9.72
CA LEU A 280 -7.87 -12.42 9.13
C LEU A 280 -7.79 -12.60 7.60
N GLU A 281 -6.95 -11.83 6.89
CA GLU A 281 -6.68 -12.08 5.47
C GLU A 281 -6.07 -13.48 5.25
N VAL A 282 -5.11 -13.87 6.09
CA VAL A 282 -4.54 -15.24 6.09
C VAL A 282 -5.65 -16.28 6.36
N ALA A 283 -6.51 -16.03 7.36
CA ALA A 283 -7.61 -16.95 7.65
C ALA A 283 -8.57 -17.11 6.45
N ALA A 284 -8.92 -16.02 5.76
CA ALA A 284 -9.74 -16.07 4.55
C ALA A 284 -9.06 -16.86 3.43
N SER A 285 -7.76 -16.61 3.18
CA SER A 285 -6.99 -17.30 2.15
C SER A 285 -6.83 -18.78 2.41
N LEU A 286 -6.60 -19.19 3.68
CA LEU A 286 -6.53 -20.59 4.05
C LEU A 286 -7.90 -21.27 3.95
N ARG A 287 -9.00 -20.56 4.25
CA ARG A 287 -10.37 -21.06 3.99
C ARG A 287 -10.64 -21.27 2.51
N ALA A 288 -10.17 -20.34 1.65
CA ALA A 288 -10.30 -20.48 0.18
C ALA A 288 -9.58 -21.74 -0.33
N ARG A 289 -8.49 -22.15 0.34
CA ARG A 289 -7.81 -23.45 0.07
C ARG A 289 -8.53 -24.68 0.65
N GLY A 290 -9.63 -24.50 1.39
CA GLY A 290 -10.43 -25.58 1.95
C GLY A 290 -10.00 -26.08 3.33
N LEU A 291 -9.04 -25.43 4.01
CA LEU A 291 -8.63 -25.85 5.34
C LEU A 291 -9.72 -25.54 6.38
N ALA A 292 -9.82 -26.36 7.43
CA ALA A 292 -10.52 -25.98 8.65
C ALA A 292 -9.68 -24.90 9.37
N VAL A 293 -10.24 -23.69 9.59
CA VAL A 293 -9.48 -22.57 10.14
C VAL A 293 -10.04 -22.14 11.49
N HIS A 294 -9.17 -22.08 12.48
CA HIS A 294 -9.41 -21.50 13.78
C HIS A 294 -8.65 -20.19 13.93
N VAL A 295 -9.27 -19.19 14.58
CA VAL A 295 -8.63 -17.90 14.91
C VAL A 295 -8.70 -17.72 16.42
N VAL A 296 -7.55 -17.50 17.06
CA VAL A 296 -7.45 -17.21 18.50
C VAL A 296 -6.96 -15.80 18.72
N ALA A 297 -7.60 -15.04 19.60
CA ALA A 297 -7.19 -13.68 19.94
C ALA A 297 -7.64 -13.28 21.36
N PRO A 298 -6.85 -12.43 22.07
CA PRO A 298 -7.19 -11.96 23.42
C PRO A 298 -8.35 -10.97 23.44
N ASP A 299 -8.58 -10.24 22.36
CA ASP A 299 -9.67 -9.27 22.26
C ASP A 299 -11.00 -10.00 22.02
N ALA A 300 -12.10 -9.51 22.62
CA ALA A 300 -13.44 -10.08 22.44
C ALA A 300 -14.06 -9.81 21.05
N VAL A 301 -13.53 -8.82 20.35
CA VAL A 301 -13.97 -8.44 18.99
C VAL A 301 -12.72 -8.18 18.12
N PRO A 302 -12.63 -8.81 16.95
CA PRO A 302 -11.53 -8.58 16.02
C PRO A 302 -11.40 -7.10 15.64
N MET A 303 -10.17 -6.62 15.45
CA MET A 303 -9.86 -5.25 14.98
C MET A 303 -10.57 -4.12 15.74
N ARG A 304 -11.10 -4.36 16.94
CA ARG A 304 -11.85 -3.37 17.74
C ARG A 304 -11.08 -2.05 17.91
N ARG A 305 -9.75 -2.12 18.05
CA ARG A 305 -8.89 -0.94 18.27
C ARG A 305 -8.73 -0.07 17.02
N SER A 306 -8.91 -0.65 15.84
CA SER A 306 -8.72 0.03 14.56
C SER A 306 -10.04 0.42 13.89
N LEU A 307 -11.07 -0.45 13.99
CA LEU A 307 -12.33 -0.30 13.28
C LEU A 307 -13.54 -0.09 14.19
N GLY A 308 -13.37 -0.22 15.51
CA GLY A 308 -14.49 -0.19 16.45
C GLY A 308 -15.24 -1.53 16.57
N PRO A 309 -16.21 -1.61 17.51
CA PRO A 309 -16.90 -2.85 17.80
C PRO A 309 -17.86 -3.30 16.70
N GLU A 310 -18.50 -2.37 15.99
CA GLU A 310 -19.53 -2.67 14.97
C GLU A 310 -18.91 -3.32 13.74
N LEU A 311 -17.90 -2.67 13.12
CA LEU A 311 -17.18 -3.25 11.98
C LEU A 311 -16.40 -4.50 12.38
N GLY A 312 -15.83 -4.53 13.59
CA GLY A 312 -15.14 -5.72 14.09
C GLY A 312 -16.07 -6.92 14.25
N ALA A 313 -17.29 -6.71 14.75
CA ALA A 313 -18.31 -7.76 14.85
C ALA A 313 -18.76 -8.23 13.46
N PHE A 314 -18.99 -7.31 12.54
CA PHE A 314 -19.30 -7.65 11.14
C PHE A 314 -18.22 -8.54 10.50
N VAL A 315 -16.94 -8.19 10.64
CA VAL A 315 -15.85 -8.99 10.08
C VAL A 315 -15.78 -10.38 10.72
N ARG A 316 -15.98 -10.48 12.05
CA ARG A 316 -16.08 -11.78 12.73
C ARG A 316 -17.20 -12.63 12.13
N ASP A 317 -18.40 -12.06 11.97
CA ASP A 317 -19.57 -12.78 11.49
C ASP A 317 -19.43 -13.17 10.00
N LEU A 318 -18.81 -12.31 9.20
CA LEU A 318 -18.43 -12.62 7.82
C LEU A 318 -17.50 -13.85 7.76
N HIS A 319 -16.43 -13.87 8.54
CA HIS A 319 -15.51 -15.00 8.60
C HIS A 319 -16.18 -16.28 9.15
N ALA A 320 -17.01 -16.15 10.19
CA ALA A 320 -17.77 -17.28 10.74
C ALA A 320 -18.74 -17.86 9.71
N SER A 321 -19.40 -17.03 8.89
CA SER A 321 -20.27 -17.49 7.81
C SER A 321 -19.53 -18.30 6.73
N HIS A 322 -18.22 -18.08 6.59
CA HIS A 322 -17.32 -18.85 5.72
C HIS A 322 -16.65 -20.03 6.45
N GLY A 323 -17.07 -20.35 7.68
CA GLY A 323 -16.63 -21.52 8.43
C GLY A 323 -15.33 -21.32 9.22
N VAL A 324 -14.93 -20.09 9.52
CA VAL A 324 -13.85 -19.81 10.48
C VAL A 324 -14.40 -19.94 11.90
N VAL A 325 -13.70 -20.68 12.75
CA VAL A 325 -14.04 -20.83 14.17
C VAL A 325 -13.21 -19.88 15.01
N PHE A 326 -13.87 -18.99 15.75
CA PHE A 326 -13.19 -18.00 16.60
C PHE A 326 -13.11 -18.47 18.06
N HIS A 327 -11.93 -18.27 18.66
CA HIS A 327 -11.64 -18.41 20.08
C HIS A 327 -11.18 -17.04 20.59
N LEU A 328 -12.13 -16.19 20.98
CA LEU A 328 -11.89 -14.81 21.41
C LEU A 328 -11.86 -14.70 22.94
N GLY A 329 -11.10 -13.74 23.47
CA GLY A 329 -10.91 -13.57 24.91
C GLY A 329 -9.93 -14.58 25.52
N THR A 330 -9.18 -15.31 24.69
CA THR A 330 -8.18 -16.30 25.12
C THR A 330 -6.91 -16.20 24.29
N THR A 331 -5.88 -16.94 24.67
CA THR A 331 -4.57 -16.97 23.98
C THR A 331 -4.07 -18.40 23.88
N VAL A 332 -3.05 -18.63 23.04
CA VAL A 332 -2.33 -19.90 23.01
C VAL A 332 -1.46 -20.01 24.27
N GLU A 333 -1.56 -21.12 24.97
CA GLU A 333 -0.78 -21.45 26.16
C GLU A 333 0.41 -22.36 25.83
N GLN A 334 0.15 -23.40 25.01
CA GLN A 334 1.16 -24.41 24.69
C GLN A 334 0.89 -25.08 23.36
N VAL A 335 1.96 -25.50 22.67
CA VAL A 335 1.94 -26.35 21.48
C VAL A 335 2.64 -27.68 21.81
N ASP A 336 2.03 -28.81 21.42
CA ASP A 336 2.60 -30.14 21.53
C ASP A 336 2.31 -30.92 20.21
N GLY A 337 3.28 -30.88 19.29
CA GLY A 337 3.08 -31.37 17.93
C GLY A 337 1.96 -30.57 17.23
N GLU A 338 0.93 -31.25 16.75
CA GLU A 338 -0.24 -30.61 16.10
C GLU A 338 -1.30 -30.14 17.11
N ARG A 339 -1.13 -30.45 18.39
CA ARG A 339 -2.09 -30.08 19.44
C ARG A 339 -1.73 -28.73 20.04
N VAL A 340 -2.66 -27.81 19.96
CA VAL A 340 -2.54 -26.46 20.54
C VAL A 340 -3.52 -26.30 21.68
N ARG A 341 -3.00 -26.05 22.89
CA ARG A 341 -3.82 -25.76 24.07
C ARG A 341 -3.95 -24.25 24.25
N LEU A 342 -5.18 -23.80 24.43
CA LEU A 342 -5.50 -22.41 24.77
C LEU A 342 -5.55 -22.22 26.29
N ALA A 343 -5.43 -20.96 26.73
CA ALA A 343 -5.44 -20.60 28.14
C ALA A 343 -6.77 -20.90 28.86
N ASP A 344 -7.86 -21.03 28.13
CA ASP A 344 -9.17 -21.44 28.66
C ASP A 344 -9.35 -22.98 28.77
N GLY A 345 -8.31 -23.75 28.42
CA GLY A 345 -8.31 -25.19 28.42
C GLY A 345 -8.79 -25.86 27.12
N THR A 346 -9.26 -25.10 26.15
CA THR A 346 -9.62 -25.62 24.81
C THR A 346 -8.39 -26.21 24.12
N VAL A 347 -8.57 -27.36 23.46
CA VAL A 347 -7.52 -27.99 22.66
C VAL A 347 -7.93 -27.99 21.18
N ILE A 348 -7.07 -27.51 20.32
CA ILE A 348 -7.25 -27.43 18.86
C ILE A 348 -6.16 -28.28 18.20
N GLU A 349 -6.53 -29.03 17.18
CA GLU A 349 -5.56 -29.70 16.31
C GLU A 349 -5.30 -28.83 15.06
N ALA A 350 -4.04 -28.50 14.79
CA ALA A 350 -3.65 -27.63 13.69
C ALA A 350 -2.37 -28.11 13.01
N ASP A 351 -2.49 -28.47 11.73
CA ASP A 351 -1.35 -28.86 10.87
C ASP A 351 -0.47 -27.65 10.52
N LEU A 352 -1.06 -26.44 10.51
CA LEU A 352 -0.41 -25.19 10.19
C LEU A 352 -0.75 -24.14 11.26
N ILE A 353 0.28 -23.45 11.79
CA ILE A 353 0.11 -22.36 12.75
C ILE A 353 0.70 -21.08 12.17
N VAL A 354 -0.10 -20.03 12.05
CA VAL A 354 0.34 -18.72 11.54
C VAL A 354 0.05 -17.63 12.59
N ALA A 355 1.07 -16.87 12.96
CA ALA A 355 0.95 -15.73 13.89
C ALA A 355 0.80 -14.42 13.12
N GLY A 356 -0.32 -13.70 13.36
CA GLY A 356 -0.61 -12.36 12.89
C GLY A 356 -0.79 -11.38 14.06
N VAL A 357 0.21 -11.30 14.94
CA VAL A 357 0.13 -10.56 16.22
C VAL A 357 0.75 -9.16 16.18
N GLY A 358 0.97 -8.65 14.97
CA GLY A 358 1.53 -7.31 14.72
C GLY A 358 3.01 -7.33 14.36
N VAL A 359 3.52 -6.12 14.14
CA VAL A 359 4.91 -5.88 13.74
C VAL A 359 5.56 -4.83 14.64
N ARG A 360 6.88 -4.75 14.59
CA ARG A 360 7.69 -3.71 15.24
C ARG A 360 8.54 -3.01 14.19
N PRO A 361 8.70 -1.68 14.25
CA PRO A 361 9.58 -0.97 13.33
C PRO A 361 11.03 -1.47 13.47
N ALA A 362 11.73 -1.61 12.35
CA ALA A 362 13.11 -2.10 12.29
C ALA A 362 14.10 -0.97 12.65
N LEU A 363 14.20 -0.60 13.93
CA LEU A 363 14.89 0.60 14.41
C LEU A 363 16.39 0.42 14.63
N ALA A 364 16.91 -0.82 14.72
CA ALA A 364 18.26 -1.10 15.16
C ALA A 364 19.35 -0.29 14.43
N LEU A 365 19.23 -0.14 13.09
CA LEU A 365 20.18 0.68 12.31
C LEU A 365 20.12 2.16 12.68
N ALA A 366 18.91 2.70 12.88
CA ALA A 366 18.72 4.11 13.22
C ALA A 366 19.22 4.43 14.62
N GLU A 367 18.94 3.54 15.59
CA GLU A 367 19.39 3.66 16.98
C GLU A 367 20.91 3.59 17.08
N GLN A 368 21.55 2.62 16.41
CA GLN A 368 23.01 2.48 16.38
C GLN A 368 23.69 3.69 15.71
N ALA A 369 23.04 4.29 14.72
CA ALA A 369 23.52 5.49 14.04
C ALA A 369 23.30 6.78 14.84
N GLY A 370 22.67 6.72 16.02
CA GLY A 370 22.34 7.88 16.86
C GLY A 370 21.27 8.79 16.26
N LEU A 371 20.43 8.29 15.35
CA LEU A 371 19.30 9.03 14.84
C LEU A 371 18.17 9.12 15.88
N ALA A 372 17.40 10.20 15.85
CA ALA A 372 16.27 10.36 16.76
C ALA A 372 15.19 9.31 16.47
N VAL A 373 14.82 8.54 17.49
CA VAL A 373 13.77 7.52 17.43
C VAL A 373 12.74 7.72 18.53
N ASP A 374 11.47 7.51 18.20
CA ASP A 374 10.35 7.48 19.14
C ASP A 374 9.23 6.63 18.52
N ARG A 375 9.17 5.34 18.87
CA ARG A 375 8.25 4.34 18.26
C ARG A 375 8.35 4.26 16.73
N GLY A 376 9.40 4.81 16.15
CA GLY A 376 9.73 4.95 14.73
C GLY A 376 10.92 5.89 14.58
N VAL A 377 11.52 5.96 13.41
CA VAL A 377 12.52 7.00 13.10
C VAL A 377 11.81 8.34 13.00
N SER A 378 12.19 9.27 13.89
CA SER A 378 11.60 10.61 13.89
C SER A 378 12.07 11.40 12.69
N VAL A 379 11.14 11.82 11.82
CA VAL A 379 11.42 12.63 10.65
C VAL A 379 10.68 13.97 10.72
N ASP A 380 11.15 14.95 10.00
CA ASP A 380 10.44 16.22 9.82
C ASP A 380 9.31 16.12 8.76
N ALA A 381 8.69 17.24 8.42
CA ALA A 381 7.62 17.27 7.41
C ALA A 381 8.12 16.90 5.99
N TRP A 382 9.41 16.90 5.75
CA TRP A 382 10.04 16.53 4.48
C TRP A 382 10.61 15.11 4.50
N LEU A 383 10.28 14.32 5.52
CA LEU A 383 10.76 12.95 5.76
C LEU A 383 12.29 12.87 6.00
N GLN A 384 12.94 13.97 6.35
CA GLN A 384 14.35 13.97 6.75
C GLN A 384 14.49 13.62 8.24
N THR A 385 15.46 12.79 8.56
CA THR A 385 15.79 12.40 9.94
C THR A 385 16.53 13.52 10.68
N SER A 386 16.96 13.26 11.90
CA SER A 386 17.80 14.19 12.69
C SER A 386 19.19 14.43 12.06
N ALA A 387 19.60 13.62 11.08
CA ALA A 387 20.86 13.79 10.37
C ALA A 387 20.62 14.29 8.92
N PRO A 388 21.25 15.41 8.50
CA PRO A 388 21.07 15.97 7.16
C PRO A 388 21.44 14.99 6.04
N GLY A 389 20.57 14.89 5.01
CA GLY A 389 20.74 14.00 3.88
C GLY A 389 20.44 12.53 4.16
N ILE A 390 19.92 12.21 5.35
CA ILE A 390 19.38 10.91 5.68
C ILE A 390 17.86 11.04 5.88
N PHE A 391 17.09 10.24 5.14
CA PHE A 391 15.63 10.25 5.13
C PHE A 391 15.10 8.92 5.65
N ALA A 392 13.83 8.88 6.08
CA ALA A 392 13.14 7.62 6.37
C ALA A 392 11.72 7.65 5.80
N ALA A 393 11.27 6.50 5.28
CA ALA A 393 9.95 6.35 4.67
C ALA A 393 9.39 4.94 4.90
N GLY A 394 8.05 4.83 4.86
CA GLY A 394 7.30 3.60 5.11
C GLY A 394 7.13 3.32 6.60
N ASP A 395 6.91 2.05 6.95
CA ASP A 395 6.51 1.60 8.29
C ASP A 395 7.49 2.02 9.41
N ILE A 396 8.73 2.38 9.05
CA ILE A 396 9.74 2.84 9.99
C ILE A 396 9.61 4.32 10.35
N ALA A 397 9.03 5.14 9.46
CA ALA A 397 9.00 6.59 9.61
C ALA A 397 7.90 7.06 10.57
N ARG A 398 8.26 7.98 11.47
CA ARG A 398 7.32 8.67 12.35
C ARG A 398 7.37 10.17 12.06
N TRP A 399 6.32 10.68 11.41
CA TRP A 399 6.26 12.03 10.86
C TRP A 399 5.23 12.91 11.59
N PRO A 400 5.36 14.25 11.53
CA PRO A 400 4.31 15.16 11.99
C PRO A 400 3.14 15.12 10.99
N ASP A 401 2.01 14.54 11.41
CA ASP A 401 0.82 14.46 10.58
C ASP A 401 0.00 15.75 10.67
N PRO A 402 -0.18 16.50 9.57
CA PRO A 402 -0.93 17.75 9.61
C PRO A 402 -2.43 17.56 9.86
N HIS A 403 -2.96 16.36 9.56
CA HIS A 403 -4.39 16.07 9.71
C HIS A 403 -4.78 15.78 11.16
N SER A 404 -3.98 15.06 11.92
CA SER A 404 -4.19 14.83 13.35
C SER A 404 -3.54 15.89 14.23
N GLY A 405 -2.49 16.56 13.75
CA GLY A 405 -1.65 17.48 14.52
C GLY A 405 -0.67 16.75 15.45
N GLU A 406 -0.61 15.42 15.36
CA GLU A 406 0.27 14.58 16.16
C GLU A 406 1.40 13.97 15.30
N ARG A 407 2.39 13.38 15.93
CA ARG A 407 3.38 12.57 15.21
C ARG A 407 2.89 11.14 15.18
N ILE A 408 2.64 10.62 13.98
CA ILE A 408 2.12 9.27 13.76
C ILE A 408 3.12 8.39 13.00
N ARG A 409 2.96 7.09 13.13
CA ARG A 409 3.62 6.03 12.36
C ARG A 409 2.57 5.04 11.91
N VAL A 410 2.53 4.75 10.63
CA VAL A 410 1.47 3.96 10.01
C VAL A 410 2.11 2.90 9.10
N GLU A 411 1.57 1.68 9.14
CA GLU A 411 2.08 0.49 8.44
C GLU A 411 1.16 0.15 7.26
N HIS A 412 1.07 1.07 6.28
CA HIS A 412 0.19 0.91 5.12
C HIS A 412 0.97 0.94 3.81
N TRP A 413 0.64 0.04 2.88
CA TRP A 413 1.33 -0.16 1.62
C TRP A 413 1.38 1.09 0.75
N ALA A 414 0.21 1.66 0.39
CA ALA A 414 0.12 2.84 -0.45
C ALA A 414 0.80 4.06 0.21
N LEU A 415 0.64 4.21 1.53
CA LEU A 415 1.29 5.29 2.28
C LEU A 415 2.80 5.18 2.24
N ALA A 416 3.34 3.97 2.41
CA ALA A 416 4.78 3.71 2.35
C ALA A 416 5.35 4.10 0.96
N GLN A 417 4.65 3.75 -0.13
CA GLN A 417 5.04 4.16 -1.47
C GLN A 417 4.99 5.68 -1.64
N ARG A 418 3.93 6.34 -1.18
CA ARG A 418 3.75 7.81 -1.22
C ARG A 418 4.85 8.52 -0.42
N GLN A 419 5.23 8.01 0.74
CA GLN A 419 6.37 8.51 1.50
C GLN A 419 7.70 8.32 0.74
N GLY A 420 7.90 7.18 0.11
CA GLY A 420 9.05 6.93 -0.77
C GLY A 420 9.16 7.97 -1.89
N GLN A 421 8.04 8.27 -2.57
CA GLN A 421 7.97 9.29 -3.62
C GLN A 421 8.35 10.68 -3.08
N VAL A 422 7.81 11.10 -1.94
CA VAL A 422 8.10 12.41 -1.35
C VAL A 422 9.54 12.49 -0.82
N ALA A 423 10.05 11.42 -0.20
CA ALA A 423 11.45 11.36 0.23
C ALA A 423 12.41 11.51 -0.96
N ALA A 424 12.15 10.83 -2.07
CA ALA A 424 12.92 10.96 -3.30
C ALA A 424 12.96 12.40 -3.85
N LEU A 425 11.80 13.07 -3.89
CA LEU A 425 11.73 14.48 -4.28
C LEU A 425 12.55 15.37 -3.35
N ASN A 426 12.53 15.10 -2.05
CA ASN A 426 13.26 15.89 -1.05
C ASN A 426 14.76 15.62 -1.09
N MET A 427 15.20 14.40 -1.43
CA MET A 427 16.60 14.11 -1.75
C MET A 427 17.12 14.92 -2.93
N LEU A 428 16.25 15.25 -3.90
CA LEU A 428 16.55 16.13 -5.04
C LEU A 428 16.37 17.62 -4.70
N GLY A 429 16.13 17.99 -3.43
CA GLY A 429 16.03 19.39 -2.99
C GLY A 429 14.68 20.07 -3.30
N ARG A 430 13.61 19.30 -3.63
CA ARG A 430 12.30 19.88 -3.99
C ARG A 430 11.52 20.45 -2.80
N ARG A 431 11.88 20.14 -1.56
CA ARG A 431 11.24 20.61 -0.32
C ARG A 431 9.72 20.43 -0.30
N ARG A 432 9.26 19.24 -0.68
CA ARG A 432 7.83 18.89 -0.64
C ARG A 432 7.48 18.33 0.74
N ALA A 433 6.55 18.97 1.44
CA ALA A 433 6.02 18.41 2.70
C ALA A 433 5.21 17.15 2.40
N PHE A 434 5.23 16.21 3.37
CA PHE A 434 4.36 15.04 3.35
C PHE A 434 3.06 15.38 4.07
N ASP A 435 2.02 15.69 3.31
CA ASP A 435 0.71 16.16 3.73
C ASP A 435 -0.44 15.28 3.24
N ILE A 436 -0.13 14.07 2.80
CA ILE A 436 -1.08 13.12 2.26
C ILE A 436 -1.79 12.38 3.40
N ALA A 437 -3.12 12.29 3.34
CA ALA A 437 -3.90 11.52 4.29
C ALA A 437 -3.57 10.03 4.19
N PRO A 438 -3.37 9.32 5.32
CA PRO A 438 -3.18 7.88 5.31
C PRO A 438 -4.35 7.17 4.64
N PHE A 439 -4.04 6.16 3.83
CA PHE A 439 -5.02 5.29 3.19
C PHE A 439 -4.55 3.86 3.23
N PHE A 440 -5.46 2.94 3.52
CA PHE A 440 -5.27 1.51 3.31
C PHE A 440 -6.59 0.82 2.97
N TRP A 441 -6.47 -0.42 2.53
CA TRP A 441 -7.60 -1.33 2.34
C TRP A 441 -7.28 -2.68 2.97
N SER A 442 -8.33 -3.40 3.34
CA SER A 442 -8.26 -4.81 3.72
C SER A 442 -9.38 -5.56 3.05
N GLN A 443 -9.08 -6.75 2.54
CA GLN A 443 -10.04 -7.57 1.80
C GLN A 443 -10.29 -8.86 2.56
N HIS A 444 -11.56 -9.15 2.77
CA HIS A 444 -12.06 -10.36 3.44
C HIS A 444 -13.11 -11.00 2.54
N TYR A 445 -12.73 -12.07 1.82
CA TYR A 445 -13.57 -12.70 0.80
C TYR A 445 -13.96 -11.70 -0.30
N ASP A 446 -15.26 -11.43 -0.46
CA ASP A 446 -15.85 -10.49 -1.41
C ASP A 446 -16.09 -9.08 -0.82
N VAL A 447 -15.62 -8.82 0.40
CA VAL A 447 -15.78 -7.52 1.08
C VAL A 447 -14.43 -6.82 1.19
N THR A 448 -14.35 -5.60 0.66
CA THR A 448 -13.23 -4.70 0.84
C THR A 448 -13.61 -3.58 1.81
N ILE A 449 -12.81 -3.39 2.84
CA ILE A 449 -12.88 -2.24 3.74
C ILE A 449 -11.81 -1.26 3.30
N GLN A 450 -12.20 -0.06 2.88
CA GLN A 450 -11.28 1.06 2.65
C GLN A 450 -11.25 1.95 3.89
N TYR A 451 -10.09 2.48 4.24
CA TYR A 451 -9.90 3.32 5.41
C TYR A 451 -9.01 4.51 5.09
N VAL A 452 -9.51 5.69 5.30
CA VAL A 452 -8.83 6.97 5.05
C VAL A 452 -8.63 7.72 6.37
N GLY A 453 -7.48 8.35 6.54
CA GLY A 453 -7.11 9.04 7.76
C GLY A 453 -6.44 8.12 8.78
N HIS A 454 -6.30 8.59 10.01
CA HIS A 454 -5.69 7.83 11.10
C HIS A 454 -6.33 8.19 12.44
N ALA A 455 -6.90 7.20 13.13
CA ALA A 455 -7.50 7.37 14.43
C ALA A 455 -6.99 6.29 15.39
N GLU A 456 -6.04 6.64 16.27
CA GLU A 456 -5.61 5.76 17.36
C GLU A 456 -6.64 5.67 18.48
N ARG A 457 -7.47 6.70 18.62
CA ARG A 457 -8.55 6.82 19.60
C ARG A 457 -9.66 7.72 19.07
N TRP A 458 -10.87 7.49 19.51
CA TRP A 458 -12.07 8.27 19.19
C TRP A 458 -13.01 8.30 20.38
N ASP A 459 -13.87 9.30 20.43
CA ASP A 459 -14.96 9.44 21.41
C ASP A 459 -16.35 9.24 20.77
N ALA A 460 -16.41 9.25 19.42
CA ALA A 460 -17.65 8.99 18.68
C ALA A 460 -17.38 8.21 17.39
N ILE A 461 -18.30 7.27 17.11
CA ILE A 461 -18.40 6.57 15.82
C ILE A 461 -19.76 6.90 15.23
N GLU A 462 -19.77 7.41 13.99
CA GLU A 462 -21.00 7.73 13.25
C GLU A 462 -21.09 6.79 12.04
N ILE A 463 -22.17 6.04 11.94
CA ILE A 463 -22.43 5.11 10.83
C ILE A 463 -23.50 5.70 9.93
N ASP A 464 -23.18 5.82 8.65
CA ASP A 464 -24.10 6.21 7.59
C ASP A 464 -24.29 5.05 6.63
N GLY A 465 -25.51 4.59 6.42
CA GLY A 465 -25.85 3.39 5.66
C GLY A 465 -25.97 2.15 6.55
N SER A 466 -25.70 0.96 6.01
CA SER A 466 -25.79 -0.32 6.72
C SER A 466 -24.53 -1.15 6.50
N ILE A 467 -23.91 -1.56 7.60
CA ILE A 467 -22.74 -2.47 7.58
C ILE A 467 -23.17 -3.85 7.06
N GLU A 468 -24.32 -4.34 7.50
CA GLU A 468 -24.87 -5.65 7.11
C GLU A 468 -25.19 -5.69 5.60
N ALA A 469 -25.68 -4.57 5.04
CA ALA A 469 -25.94 -4.44 3.61
C ALA A 469 -24.65 -4.21 2.79
N ARG A 470 -23.49 -4.09 3.45
CA ARG A 470 -22.20 -3.79 2.83
C ARG A 470 -22.18 -2.48 2.03
N ASP A 471 -22.96 -1.51 2.50
CA ASP A 471 -23.10 -0.18 1.94
C ASP A 471 -23.10 0.84 3.08
N CYS A 472 -21.91 1.28 3.50
CA CYS A 472 -21.77 2.18 4.64
C CYS A 472 -20.51 3.05 4.59
N SER A 473 -20.58 4.16 5.35
CA SER A 473 -19.43 4.97 5.76
C SER A 473 -19.43 5.08 7.28
N VAL A 474 -18.30 4.76 7.90
CA VAL A 474 -18.10 4.83 9.35
C VAL A 474 -17.08 5.92 9.64
N ARG A 475 -17.50 6.97 10.37
CA ARG A 475 -16.67 8.13 10.69
C ARG A 475 -16.21 8.07 12.13
N TYR A 476 -14.89 8.25 12.33
CA TYR A 476 -14.25 8.24 13.64
C TYR A 476 -13.92 9.67 14.03
N ARG A 477 -14.46 10.14 15.17
CA ARG A 477 -14.25 11.50 15.66
C ARG A 477 -13.62 11.53 17.04
N LEU A 478 -12.87 12.59 17.29
CA LEU A 478 -12.33 12.91 18.61
C LEU A 478 -12.54 14.42 18.86
N GLY A 479 -13.28 14.74 19.92
CA GLY A 479 -13.64 16.14 20.24
C GLY A 479 -14.37 16.83 19.08
N GLY A 480 -15.22 16.13 18.35
CA GLY A 480 -15.95 16.61 17.17
C GLY A 480 -15.13 16.65 15.86
N ARG A 481 -13.79 16.52 15.92
CA ARG A 481 -12.92 16.48 14.74
C ARG A 481 -13.00 15.14 14.06
N LEU A 482 -13.14 15.12 12.74
CA LEU A 482 -13.05 13.90 11.92
C LEU A 482 -11.56 13.49 11.80
N LEU A 483 -11.23 12.28 12.22
CA LEU A 483 -9.88 11.72 12.14
C LEU A 483 -9.74 10.67 11.04
N ALA A 484 -10.79 9.86 10.84
CA ALA A 484 -10.77 8.81 9.84
C ALA A 484 -12.17 8.44 9.36
N VAL A 485 -12.22 7.79 8.19
CA VAL A 485 -13.45 7.24 7.61
C VAL A 485 -13.15 5.85 7.08
N ALA A 486 -13.93 4.85 7.51
CA ALA A 486 -13.95 3.53 6.88
C ALA A 486 -15.18 3.43 5.96
N THR A 487 -15.03 2.75 4.81
CA THR A 487 -16.15 2.51 3.88
C THR A 487 -16.20 1.06 3.43
N ILE A 488 -17.42 0.58 3.17
CA ILE A 488 -17.70 -0.67 2.46
C ILE A 488 -18.66 -0.33 1.33
N GLY A 489 -18.34 -0.73 0.08
CA GLY A 489 -19.18 -0.50 -1.10
C GLY A 489 -19.36 0.97 -1.50
N ARG A 490 -18.55 1.89 -0.97
CA ARG A 490 -18.67 3.35 -1.18
C ARG A 490 -17.34 3.99 -1.59
N ASP A 491 -16.77 3.54 -2.68
CA ASP A 491 -15.43 3.97 -3.14
C ASP A 491 -15.34 5.50 -3.37
N LEU A 492 -16.36 6.09 -4.01
CA LEU A 492 -16.40 7.55 -4.20
C LEU A 492 -16.49 8.32 -2.86
N ALA A 493 -17.16 7.76 -1.85
CA ALA A 493 -17.20 8.38 -0.52
C ALA A 493 -15.83 8.31 0.17
N SER A 494 -15.09 7.20 -0.03
CA SER A 494 -13.71 7.06 0.44
C SER A 494 -12.80 8.11 -0.20
N LEU A 495 -12.83 8.27 -1.53
CA LEU A 495 -12.06 9.30 -2.25
C LEU A 495 -12.39 10.73 -1.77
N ARG A 496 -13.68 11.03 -1.60
CA ARG A 496 -14.12 12.34 -1.10
C ARG A 496 -13.67 12.58 0.34
N ALA A 497 -13.62 11.53 1.16
CA ALA A 497 -13.11 11.63 2.53
C ALA A 497 -11.59 11.94 2.54
N GLU A 498 -10.80 11.31 1.67
CA GLU A 498 -9.38 11.62 1.51
C GLU A 498 -9.19 13.09 1.14
N ARG A 499 -9.89 13.56 0.11
CA ARG A 499 -9.81 14.95 -0.34
C ARG A 499 -10.27 15.96 0.73
N ALA A 500 -11.31 15.62 1.48
CA ALA A 500 -11.80 16.46 2.57
C ALA A 500 -10.79 16.58 3.72
N LEU A 501 -10.13 15.47 4.09
CA LEU A 501 -9.07 15.49 5.10
C LEU A 501 -7.87 16.31 4.61
N GLU A 502 -7.40 16.09 3.38
CA GLU A 502 -6.28 16.84 2.79
C GLU A 502 -6.60 18.34 2.61
N GLY A 503 -7.82 18.69 2.20
CA GLY A 503 -8.27 20.07 2.04
C GLY A 503 -8.49 20.83 3.36
N ALA A 504 -8.60 20.13 4.47
CA ALA A 504 -8.71 20.75 5.80
C ALA A 504 -7.36 21.27 6.31
N VAL A 505 -6.26 20.89 5.68
CA VAL A 505 -4.93 21.43 5.93
C VAL A 505 -4.73 22.61 4.99
N ALA A 506 -4.81 23.83 5.51
CA ALA A 506 -4.49 25.02 4.72
C ALA A 506 -3.03 24.97 4.25
N PRO A 507 -2.70 25.48 3.05
CA PRO A 507 -1.35 25.51 2.52
C PRO A 507 -0.39 26.34 3.39
#